data_08988051ff5aead5e226487768898ed6
#
_entry.id   08988051ff5aead5e226487768898ed6
#
_cell.length_a   1.000
_cell.length_b   1.000
_cell.length_c   1.000
_cell.angle_alpha   90.00
_cell.angle_beta   90.00
_cell.angle_gamma   90.00
#
_symmetry.space_group_name_H-M   'P 1'
#
loop_
_entity.id
_entity.type
_entity.pdbx_description
1 polymer ?
#
loop_
_entity_poly.entity_id
_entity_poly.type
_entity_poly.pdbx_seq_one_letter_code
_entity_poly.pdbx_strand_id
1 'polypeptide(L)'
;MGKGRIAVGIFLLTLLAIAIGYVISSAVLTFRDLGFQADIDFFYIVENYFYLRDVRPNEFRLVNMIMAGCGVLGLLMSIAVSGSALTKFGLTHWQKMGELSKNGFFGKPGTGFILGKLGKSRRKGKFLVAKKFPHALIIAPTGRGKTTGFVIPNLLTWEGSAVVLDVKGENFEATARHRRKQGDKIFRFAPTDFADRRTHRYNPLLRISELKDPAQQQMELQLLASLFLQNENERVQGLLKGGIDLFVAAGLLAFQRKKPTL
;
A
#
# COMPACT_ATOMS: atom_id res chain seq x y z
N MET A 1 -3.28 13.93 -19.71
CA MET A 1 -3.79 15.09 -20.47
C MET A 1 -2.78 16.21 -20.34
N GLY A 2 -2.37 16.86 -21.47
CA GLY A 2 -1.39 17.95 -21.41
C GLY A 2 -1.97 19.17 -20.69
N LYS A 3 -1.14 19.89 -19.93
CA LYS A 3 -1.53 21.11 -19.18
C LYS A 3 -2.34 22.10 -20.02
N GLY A 4 -2.09 22.19 -21.34
CA GLY A 4 -2.84 23.04 -22.25
C GLY A 4 -4.31 22.64 -22.43
N ARG A 5 -4.65 21.36 -22.48
CA ARG A 5 -6.04 20.89 -22.61
C ARG A 5 -6.87 21.19 -21.36
N ILE A 6 -6.24 21.13 -20.17
CA ILE A 6 -6.89 21.50 -18.90
C ILE A 6 -7.17 22.99 -18.88
N ALA A 7 -6.21 23.82 -19.26
CA ALA A 7 -6.38 25.28 -19.31
C ALA A 7 -7.49 25.69 -20.27
N VAL A 8 -7.56 25.08 -21.46
CA VAL A 8 -8.64 25.31 -22.44
C VAL A 8 -10.00 24.89 -21.86
N GLY A 9 -10.08 23.74 -21.17
CA GLY A 9 -11.31 23.29 -20.52
C GLY A 9 -11.80 24.25 -19.43
N ILE A 10 -10.89 24.76 -18.58
CA ILE A 10 -11.20 25.77 -17.55
C ILE A 10 -11.73 27.04 -18.21
N PHE A 11 -11.04 27.52 -19.26
CA PHE A 11 -11.46 28.70 -19.98
C PHE A 11 -12.85 28.60 -20.59
N LEU A 12 -13.13 27.49 -21.28
CA LEU A 12 -14.45 27.24 -21.90
C LEU A 12 -15.58 27.14 -20.86
N LEU A 13 -15.36 26.46 -19.75
CA LEU A 13 -16.36 26.34 -18.68
C LEU A 13 -16.61 27.69 -17.99
N THR A 14 -15.58 28.49 -17.80
CA THR A 14 -15.73 29.86 -17.23
C THR A 14 -16.51 30.76 -18.19
N LEU A 15 -16.23 30.69 -19.47
CA LEU A 15 -16.91 31.45 -20.51
C LEU A 15 -18.41 31.05 -20.60
N LEU A 16 -18.70 29.73 -20.51
CA LEU A 16 -20.06 29.25 -20.46
C LEU A 16 -20.82 29.74 -19.20
N ALA A 17 -20.15 29.78 -18.05
CA ALA A 17 -20.74 30.27 -16.81
C ALA A 17 -21.08 31.79 -16.90
N ILE A 18 -20.23 32.57 -17.55
CA ILE A 18 -20.51 33.99 -17.80
C ILE A 18 -21.69 34.15 -18.77
N ALA A 19 -21.80 33.33 -19.82
CA ALA A 19 -22.94 33.34 -20.73
C ALA A 19 -24.25 32.99 -20.03
N ILE A 20 -24.23 32.02 -19.12
CA ILE A 20 -25.37 31.69 -18.24
C ILE A 20 -25.73 32.89 -17.35
N GLY A 21 -24.73 33.56 -16.76
CA GLY A 21 -24.92 34.76 -15.95
C GLY A 21 -25.57 35.89 -16.74
N TYR A 22 -25.19 36.03 -18.02
CA TYR A 22 -25.81 36.99 -18.96
C TYR A 22 -27.31 36.65 -19.17
N VAL A 23 -27.66 35.41 -19.46
CA VAL A 23 -29.06 34.99 -19.66
C VAL A 23 -29.90 35.23 -18.39
N ILE A 24 -29.35 34.89 -17.21
CA ILE A 24 -30.02 35.11 -15.92
C ILE A 24 -30.27 36.62 -15.72
N SER A 25 -29.27 37.46 -16.02
CA SER A 25 -29.39 38.90 -15.86
C SER A 25 -30.42 39.51 -16.83
N SER A 26 -30.46 39.02 -18.09
CA SER A 26 -31.47 39.43 -19.04
C SER A 26 -32.89 39.05 -18.57
N ALA A 27 -33.06 37.83 -18.09
CA ALA A 27 -34.35 37.35 -17.55
C ALA A 27 -34.80 38.18 -16.33
N VAL A 28 -33.87 38.49 -15.40
CA VAL A 28 -34.19 39.29 -14.20
C VAL A 28 -34.63 40.71 -14.61
N LEU A 29 -33.99 41.38 -15.56
CA LEU A 29 -34.37 42.69 -16.01
C LEU A 29 -35.69 42.68 -16.81
N THR A 30 -35.88 41.70 -17.71
CA THR A 30 -37.12 41.55 -18.47
C THR A 30 -38.31 41.36 -17.55
N PHE A 31 -38.23 40.48 -16.58
CA PHE A 31 -39.32 40.24 -15.61
C PHE A 31 -39.59 41.46 -14.71
N ARG A 32 -38.54 42.22 -14.39
CA ARG A 32 -38.69 43.42 -13.57
C ARG A 32 -39.38 44.58 -14.31
N ASP A 33 -39.05 44.73 -15.58
CA ASP A 33 -39.54 45.86 -16.37
C ASP A 33 -40.84 45.55 -17.10
N LEU A 34 -41.06 44.31 -17.56
CA LEU A 34 -42.22 43.89 -18.37
C LEU A 34 -43.19 42.96 -17.61
N GLY A 35 -42.79 42.52 -16.41
CA GLY A 35 -43.59 41.59 -15.59
C GLY A 35 -43.37 40.13 -15.91
N PHE A 36 -43.89 39.24 -15.02
CA PHE A 36 -43.66 37.77 -15.03
C PHE A 36 -44.31 37.03 -16.23
N GLN A 37 -45.16 37.69 -17.01
CA GLN A 37 -45.81 37.09 -18.18
C GLN A 37 -45.13 37.44 -19.49
N ALA A 38 -44.04 38.21 -19.47
CA ALA A 38 -43.28 38.56 -20.66
C ALA A 38 -42.35 37.43 -21.05
N ASP A 39 -42.16 37.23 -22.35
CA ASP A 39 -41.13 36.38 -22.91
C ASP A 39 -39.72 36.93 -22.54
N ILE A 40 -38.78 36.04 -22.22
CA ILE A 40 -37.41 36.46 -21.88
C ILE A 40 -36.74 37.01 -23.12
N ASP A 41 -36.40 38.29 -23.09
CA ASP A 41 -35.58 38.92 -24.16
C ASP A 41 -34.08 38.70 -23.87
N PHE A 42 -33.49 37.79 -24.61
CA PHE A 42 -32.07 37.50 -24.48
C PHE A 42 -31.12 38.64 -24.91
N PHE A 43 -31.61 39.57 -25.69
CA PHE A 43 -30.80 40.71 -26.15
C PHE A 43 -31.07 41.99 -25.34
N TYR A 44 -31.95 41.98 -24.37
CA TYR A 44 -32.39 43.12 -23.59
C TYR A 44 -31.21 43.98 -23.05
N ILE A 45 -30.18 43.35 -22.50
CA ILE A 45 -29.01 44.02 -21.93
C ILE A 45 -28.17 44.67 -23.04
N VAL A 46 -28.01 44.00 -24.20
CA VAL A 46 -27.19 44.54 -25.32
C VAL A 46 -27.94 45.71 -25.95
N GLU A 47 -29.21 45.59 -26.21
CA GLU A 47 -30.01 46.66 -26.84
C GLU A 47 -30.15 47.90 -25.95
N ASN A 48 -30.23 47.68 -24.64
CA ASN A 48 -30.40 48.75 -23.66
C ASN A 48 -29.10 49.09 -22.92
N TYR A 49 -27.92 48.69 -23.41
CA TYR A 49 -26.63 48.81 -22.71
C TYR A 49 -26.33 50.24 -22.26
N PHE A 50 -26.42 51.23 -23.16
CA PHE A 50 -26.15 52.64 -22.83
C PHE A 50 -27.18 53.22 -21.90
N TYR A 51 -28.44 52.86 -22.07
CA TYR A 51 -29.52 53.27 -21.17
C TYR A 51 -29.35 52.72 -19.74
N LEU A 52 -29.01 51.44 -19.62
CA LEU A 52 -28.74 50.80 -18.30
C LEU A 52 -27.53 51.43 -17.64
N ARG A 53 -26.45 51.72 -18.41
CA ARG A 53 -25.24 52.31 -17.87
C ARG A 53 -25.43 53.73 -17.39
N ASP A 54 -26.08 54.58 -18.18
CA ASP A 54 -26.13 56.02 -17.99
C ASP A 54 -27.34 56.48 -17.20
N VAL A 55 -28.51 55.81 -17.34
CA VAL A 55 -29.77 56.21 -16.71
C VAL A 55 -30.13 55.32 -15.51
N ARG A 56 -29.73 54.01 -15.54
CA ARG A 56 -30.02 53.02 -14.48
C ARG A 56 -28.74 52.37 -13.90
N PRO A 57 -27.84 53.13 -13.32
CA PRO A 57 -26.51 52.60 -12.89
C PRO A 57 -26.60 51.50 -11.83
N ASN A 58 -27.64 51.46 -11.01
CA ASN A 58 -27.81 50.43 -10.01
C ASN A 58 -28.18 49.06 -10.63
N GLU A 59 -28.98 49.05 -11.68
CA GLU A 59 -29.31 47.84 -12.44
C GLU A 59 -28.17 47.36 -13.25
N PHE A 60 -27.41 48.25 -13.86
CA PHE A 60 -26.13 47.91 -14.53
C PHE A 60 -25.13 47.25 -13.58
N ARG A 61 -25.02 47.76 -12.34
CA ARG A 61 -24.19 47.12 -11.28
C ARG A 61 -24.69 45.75 -10.91
N LEU A 62 -26.02 45.56 -10.80
CA LEU A 62 -26.64 44.28 -10.50
C LEU A 62 -26.33 43.22 -11.58
N VAL A 63 -26.47 43.58 -12.86
CA VAL A 63 -26.09 42.73 -14.00
C VAL A 63 -24.61 42.30 -13.91
N ASN A 64 -23.73 43.28 -13.71
CA ASN A 64 -22.30 43.01 -13.62
C ASN A 64 -21.96 42.11 -12.39
N MET A 65 -22.65 42.27 -11.26
CA MET A 65 -22.45 41.45 -10.09
C MET A 65 -22.92 39.99 -10.34
N ILE A 66 -24.05 39.78 -11.02
CA ILE A 66 -24.55 38.43 -11.37
C ILE A 66 -23.55 37.77 -12.35
N MET A 67 -23.15 38.48 -13.39
CA MET A 67 -22.18 37.92 -14.36
C MET A 67 -20.83 37.57 -13.73
N ALA A 68 -20.30 38.49 -12.90
CA ALA A 68 -19.04 38.25 -12.17
C ALA A 68 -19.19 37.07 -11.18
N GLY A 69 -20.28 36.98 -10.44
CA GLY A 69 -20.59 35.89 -9.54
C GLY A 69 -20.64 34.53 -10.24
N CYS A 70 -21.35 34.44 -11.37
CA CYS A 70 -21.39 33.26 -12.22
C CYS A 70 -20.01 32.91 -12.78
N GLY A 71 -19.22 33.89 -13.20
CA GLY A 71 -17.86 33.67 -13.67
C GLY A 71 -16.94 33.13 -12.59
N VAL A 72 -16.99 33.66 -11.37
CA VAL A 72 -16.21 33.16 -10.23
C VAL A 72 -16.63 31.74 -9.86
N LEU A 73 -17.95 31.48 -9.78
CA LEU A 73 -18.44 30.12 -9.51
C LEU A 73 -18.02 29.12 -10.59
N GLY A 74 -18.10 29.52 -11.87
CA GLY A 74 -17.65 28.70 -13.00
C GLY A 74 -16.15 28.38 -12.92
N LEU A 75 -15.34 29.38 -12.55
CA LEU A 75 -13.90 29.20 -12.34
C LEU A 75 -13.62 28.24 -11.18
N LEU A 76 -14.26 28.40 -10.05
CA LEU A 76 -14.09 27.53 -8.88
C LEU A 76 -14.52 26.08 -9.18
N MET A 77 -15.68 25.89 -9.82
CA MET A 77 -16.15 24.58 -10.24
C MET A 77 -15.21 23.93 -11.27
N SER A 78 -14.71 24.70 -12.25
CA SER A 78 -13.79 24.15 -13.25
C SER A 78 -12.45 23.72 -12.66
N ILE A 79 -11.94 24.44 -11.65
CA ILE A 79 -10.75 24.06 -10.88
C ILE A 79 -11.03 22.79 -10.06
N ALA A 80 -12.18 22.71 -9.39
CA ALA A 80 -12.57 21.55 -8.59
C ALA A 80 -12.72 20.27 -9.44
N VAL A 81 -13.33 20.38 -10.63
CA VAL A 81 -13.52 19.26 -11.57
C VAL A 81 -12.21 18.88 -12.26
N SER A 82 -11.29 19.83 -12.47
CA SER A 82 -9.98 19.56 -13.09
C SER A 82 -9.01 18.83 -12.15
N GLY A 83 -9.31 18.77 -10.85
CA GLY A 83 -8.57 18.02 -9.86
C GLY A 83 -8.86 16.52 -9.98
N SER A 84 -7.89 15.73 -10.47
CA SER A 84 -7.84 14.28 -10.47
C SER A 84 -8.71 13.54 -11.50
N ALA A 85 -8.29 13.54 -12.75
CA ALA A 85 -8.72 12.48 -13.66
C ALA A 85 -8.26 11.11 -13.12
N LEU A 86 -9.22 10.27 -12.70
CA LEU A 86 -8.94 8.86 -12.39
C LEU A 86 -8.36 8.22 -13.66
N THR A 87 -7.12 7.77 -13.59
CA THR A 87 -6.52 6.99 -14.66
C THR A 87 -7.02 5.55 -14.57
N LYS A 88 -6.97 4.81 -15.68
CA LYS A 88 -7.38 3.38 -15.75
C LYS A 88 -6.69 2.51 -14.67
N PHE A 89 -5.53 2.93 -14.17
CA PHE A 89 -4.72 2.25 -13.15
C PHE A 89 -4.67 2.99 -11.81
N GLY A 90 -5.59 3.93 -11.56
CA GLY A 90 -5.58 4.79 -10.37
C GLY A 90 -4.67 6.00 -10.50
N LEU A 91 -4.60 6.82 -9.46
CA LEU A 91 -3.70 7.97 -9.37
C LEU A 91 -2.38 7.53 -8.76
N THR A 92 -1.38 7.31 -9.60
CA THR A 92 -0.01 7.03 -9.15
C THR A 92 0.84 8.29 -9.23
N HIS A 93 1.43 8.68 -8.11
CA HIS A 93 2.39 9.78 -8.03
C HIS A 93 3.41 9.50 -6.92
N TRP A 94 4.55 10.18 -6.97
CA TRP A 94 5.53 10.13 -5.90
C TRP A 94 4.97 10.79 -4.64
N GLN A 95 4.92 10.05 -3.54
CA GLN A 95 4.38 10.55 -2.27
C GLN A 95 5.19 11.71 -1.74
N LYS A 96 4.49 12.75 -1.30
CA LYS A 96 5.08 13.89 -0.60
C LYS A 96 5.28 13.57 0.89
N MET A 97 6.14 14.32 1.58
CA MET A 97 6.43 14.14 3.01
C MET A 97 5.18 14.15 3.90
N GLY A 98 4.20 15.02 3.58
CA GLY A 98 2.93 15.09 4.31
C GLY A 98 2.08 13.82 4.14
N GLU A 99 2.04 13.24 2.95
CA GLU A 99 1.33 11.99 2.65
C GLU A 99 1.99 10.79 3.33
N LEU A 100 3.33 10.71 3.32
CA LEU A 100 4.08 9.70 4.05
C LEU A 100 3.79 9.75 5.55
N SER A 101 3.70 10.95 6.13
CA SER A 101 3.34 11.15 7.53
C SER A 101 1.90 10.72 7.81
N LYS A 102 0.94 11.15 6.98
CA LYS A 102 -0.48 10.80 7.10
C LYS A 102 -0.72 9.30 6.96
N ASN A 103 0.02 8.64 6.08
CA ASN A 103 -0.05 7.20 5.86
C ASN A 103 0.73 6.37 6.90
N GLY A 104 1.38 7.03 7.87
CA GLY A 104 2.05 6.38 8.99
C GLY A 104 3.37 5.70 8.65
N PHE A 105 4.07 6.15 7.59
CA PHE A 105 5.38 5.60 7.21
C PHE A 105 6.53 6.06 8.12
N PHE A 106 6.33 7.04 8.98
CA PHE A 106 7.35 7.43 9.95
C PHE A 106 7.16 6.67 11.25
N GLY A 107 8.18 5.92 11.64
CA GLY A 107 8.14 5.08 12.82
C GLY A 107 9.51 4.81 13.40
N LYS A 108 9.49 4.23 14.61
CA LYS A 108 10.69 3.72 15.26
C LYS A 108 11.13 2.43 14.54
N PRO A 109 12.42 2.25 14.22
CA PRO A 109 12.94 0.97 13.77
C PRO A 109 12.52 -0.17 14.72
N GLY A 110 12.18 -1.33 14.15
CA GLY A 110 11.72 -2.49 14.93
C GLY A 110 10.20 -2.65 14.99
N THR A 111 9.43 -1.56 14.81
CA THR A 111 7.94 -1.64 14.83
C THR A 111 7.31 -2.02 13.48
N GLY A 112 8.11 -2.26 12.47
CA GLY A 112 7.76 -2.66 11.11
C GLY A 112 9.00 -2.69 10.23
N PHE A 113 8.84 -3.04 8.96
CA PHE A 113 9.96 -3.09 8.03
C PHE A 113 10.54 -1.69 7.77
N ILE A 114 11.84 -1.54 7.97
CA ILE A 114 12.59 -0.37 7.53
C ILE A 114 12.72 -0.44 6.02
N LEU A 115 12.08 0.49 5.32
CA LEU A 115 12.16 0.62 3.86
C LEU A 115 13.34 1.48 3.41
N GLY A 116 13.78 2.39 4.27
CA GLY A 116 14.85 3.32 4.00
C GLY A 116 14.91 4.47 4.99
N LYS A 117 15.72 5.46 4.66
CA LYS A 117 15.92 6.66 5.49
C LYS A 117 15.87 7.90 4.61
N LEU A 118 15.01 8.85 4.98
CA LEU A 118 14.89 10.13 4.31
C LEU A 118 15.82 11.18 4.94
N GLY A 119 16.44 11.99 4.10
CA GLY A 119 17.30 13.09 4.51
C GLY A 119 18.72 12.97 3.95
N LYS A 120 19.38 14.10 3.81
CA LYS A 120 20.75 14.20 3.27
C LYS A 120 21.83 13.71 4.25
N SER A 121 21.51 13.66 5.53
CA SER A 121 22.48 13.30 6.58
C SER A 121 22.24 11.88 7.09
N ARG A 122 23.31 11.09 7.21
CA ARG A 122 23.28 9.76 7.84
C ARG A 122 22.77 9.80 9.29
N ARG A 123 23.03 10.87 10.03
CA ARG A 123 22.65 11.01 11.45
C ARG A 123 21.26 11.60 11.66
N LYS A 124 20.81 12.56 10.83
CA LYS A 124 19.57 13.34 11.05
C LYS A 124 18.37 12.89 10.19
N GLY A 125 18.48 11.83 9.41
CA GLY A 125 17.38 11.36 8.57
C GLY A 125 16.29 10.63 9.35
N LYS A 126 15.03 10.73 8.91
CA LYS A 126 13.89 9.98 9.45
C LYS A 126 13.79 8.62 8.76
N PHE A 127 13.59 7.56 9.54
CA PHE A 127 13.33 6.24 8.98
C PHE A 127 11.93 6.16 8.39
N LEU A 128 11.85 5.52 7.22
CA LEU A 128 10.59 5.06 6.62
C LEU A 128 10.35 3.64 7.10
N VAL A 129 9.27 3.43 7.81
CA VAL A 129 8.91 2.14 8.43
C VAL A 129 7.52 1.72 7.98
N ALA A 130 7.40 0.57 7.37
CA ALA A 130 6.12 -0.02 6.94
C ALA A 130 5.48 -0.80 8.10
N LYS A 131 4.62 -0.14 8.88
CA LYS A 131 3.92 -0.78 10.02
C LYS A 131 2.67 -1.54 9.60
N LYS A 132 1.97 -1.04 8.57
CA LYS A 132 0.66 -1.56 8.14
C LYS A 132 0.75 -2.65 7.07
N PHE A 133 1.92 -2.87 6.50
CA PHE A 133 2.11 -3.80 5.39
C PHE A 133 2.86 -5.04 5.89
N PRO A 134 2.19 -6.21 5.95
CA PRO A 134 2.79 -7.44 6.49
C PRO A 134 3.80 -8.08 5.52
N HIS A 135 3.80 -7.71 4.25
CA HIS A 135 4.65 -8.28 3.22
C HIS A 135 5.50 -7.24 2.52
N ALA A 136 6.73 -7.59 2.18
CA ALA A 136 7.62 -6.77 1.37
C ALA A 136 8.34 -7.65 0.33
N LEU A 137 8.33 -7.20 -0.93
CA LEU A 137 9.07 -7.83 -2.02
C LEU A 137 10.17 -6.88 -2.48
N ILE A 138 11.42 -7.34 -2.44
CA ILE A 138 12.59 -6.56 -2.83
C ILE A 138 13.25 -7.21 -4.03
N ILE A 139 13.22 -6.51 -5.14
CA ILE A 139 13.78 -6.95 -6.42
C ILE A 139 14.99 -6.08 -6.75
N ALA A 140 16.14 -6.71 -6.82
CA ALA A 140 17.38 -6.06 -7.29
C ALA A 140 18.37 -7.11 -7.80
N PRO A 141 19.26 -6.78 -8.74
CA PRO A 141 20.33 -7.67 -9.18
C PRO A 141 21.24 -8.10 -8.04
N THR A 142 21.99 -9.17 -8.25
CA THR A 142 22.99 -9.65 -7.29
C THR A 142 24.06 -8.57 -7.03
N GLY A 143 24.55 -8.45 -5.81
CA GLY A 143 25.54 -7.44 -5.41
C GLY A 143 24.99 -6.02 -5.21
N ARG A 144 23.70 -5.76 -5.42
CA ARG A 144 23.10 -4.41 -5.28
C ARG A 144 22.57 -4.11 -3.87
N GLY A 145 23.08 -4.78 -2.86
CA GLY A 145 22.83 -4.41 -1.46
C GLY A 145 21.48 -4.82 -0.87
N LYS A 146 20.77 -5.81 -1.43
CA LYS A 146 19.52 -6.32 -0.84
C LYS A 146 19.72 -6.74 0.62
N THR A 147 20.74 -7.56 0.87
CA THR A 147 21.06 -8.06 2.21
C THR A 147 21.51 -6.94 3.13
N THR A 148 22.49 -6.14 2.71
CA THR A 148 23.07 -5.07 3.53
C THR A 148 22.15 -3.86 3.70
N GLY A 149 21.31 -3.56 2.72
CA GLY A 149 20.43 -2.39 2.74
C GLY A 149 19.05 -2.65 3.36
N PHE A 150 18.55 -3.89 3.31
CA PHE A 150 17.23 -4.21 3.82
C PHE A 150 17.25 -5.32 4.89
N VAL A 151 17.83 -6.49 4.60
CA VAL A 151 17.70 -7.65 5.49
C VAL A 151 18.42 -7.41 6.82
N ILE A 152 19.70 -7.05 6.79
CA ILE A 152 20.51 -6.84 7.99
C ILE A 152 19.98 -5.72 8.86
N PRO A 153 19.66 -4.49 8.35
CA PRO A 153 19.08 -3.43 9.18
C PRO A 153 17.77 -3.83 9.86
N ASN A 154 16.91 -4.55 9.15
CA ASN A 154 15.67 -5.04 9.72
C ASN A 154 15.91 -6.10 10.80
N LEU A 155 16.77 -7.08 10.57
CA LEU A 155 17.11 -8.09 11.57
C LEU A 155 17.74 -7.50 12.83
N LEU A 156 18.57 -6.47 12.70
CA LEU A 156 19.21 -5.80 13.84
C LEU A 156 18.24 -5.01 14.72
N THR A 157 17.10 -4.60 14.17
CA THR A 157 16.14 -3.72 14.87
C THR A 157 14.81 -4.39 15.18
N TRP A 158 14.52 -5.55 14.58
CA TRP A 158 13.23 -6.25 14.75
C TRP A 158 13.04 -6.73 16.20
N GLU A 159 11.93 -6.33 16.82
CA GLU A 159 11.63 -6.63 18.22
C GLU A 159 10.99 -8.01 18.42
N GLY A 160 10.45 -8.62 17.35
CA GLY A 160 9.78 -9.93 17.41
C GLY A 160 10.66 -11.10 16.99
N SER A 161 10.08 -12.29 17.00
CA SER A 161 10.71 -13.49 16.44
C SER A 161 10.91 -13.37 14.94
N ALA A 162 11.96 -13.99 14.41
CA ALA A 162 12.25 -14.01 12.98
C ALA A 162 12.74 -15.40 12.55
N VAL A 163 12.25 -15.86 11.41
CA VAL A 163 12.76 -17.05 10.72
C VAL A 163 13.43 -16.57 9.43
N VAL A 164 14.69 -16.94 9.24
CA VAL A 164 15.52 -16.44 8.14
C VAL A 164 16.07 -17.60 7.35
N LEU A 165 15.75 -17.66 6.05
CA LEU A 165 16.43 -18.56 5.13
C LEU A 165 17.74 -17.89 4.67
N ASP A 166 18.86 -18.39 5.15
CA ASP A 166 20.18 -17.80 4.95
C ASP A 166 21.13 -18.81 4.28
N VAL A 167 21.11 -18.86 2.96
CA VAL A 167 21.84 -19.85 2.16
C VAL A 167 23.36 -19.72 2.35
N LYS A 168 23.88 -18.50 2.58
CA LYS A 168 25.31 -18.22 2.71
C LYS A 168 25.78 -18.04 4.15
N GLY A 169 24.87 -17.96 5.11
CA GLY A 169 25.20 -17.68 6.51
C GLY A 169 25.54 -16.22 6.81
N GLU A 170 25.49 -15.33 5.80
CA GLU A 170 25.87 -13.91 5.94
C GLU A 170 25.00 -13.15 6.94
N ASN A 171 23.67 -13.44 6.95
CA ASN A 171 22.72 -12.80 7.85
C ASN A 171 22.98 -13.26 9.30
N PHE A 172 23.23 -14.55 9.51
CA PHE A 172 23.55 -15.10 10.82
C PHE A 172 24.82 -14.46 11.38
N GLU A 173 25.91 -14.44 10.62
CA GLU A 173 27.17 -13.87 11.07
C GLU A 173 27.04 -12.36 11.38
N ALA A 174 26.29 -11.61 10.59
CA ALA A 174 26.12 -10.17 10.77
C ALA A 174 25.20 -9.81 11.96
N THR A 175 24.22 -10.64 12.31
CA THR A 175 23.12 -10.21 13.22
C THR A 175 23.02 -11.04 14.50
N ALA A 176 23.40 -12.31 14.51
CA ALA A 176 23.16 -13.22 15.63
C ALA A 176 23.78 -12.75 16.95
N ARG A 177 25.02 -12.21 16.91
CA ARG A 177 25.69 -11.69 18.11
C ARG A 177 24.96 -10.49 18.74
N HIS A 178 24.48 -9.59 17.87
CA HIS A 178 23.73 -8.40 18.33
C HIS A 178 22.39 -8.80 18.96
N ARG A 179 21.62 -9.65 18.27
CA ARG A 179 20.33 -10.13 18.76
C ARG A 179 20.45 -10.90 20.08
N ARG A 180 21.48 -11.73 20.21
CA ARG A 180 21.76 -12.43 21.49
C ARG A 180 22.03 -11.45 22.63
N LYS A 181 22.74 -10.35 22.37
CA LYS A 181 22.96 -9.28 23.38
C LYS A 181 21.67 -8.57 23.77
N GLN A 182 20.66 -8.55 22.90
CA GLN A 182 19.32 -8.01 23.18
C GLN A 182 18.43 -8.99 23.95
N GLY A 183 18.88 -10.21 24.23
CA GLY A 183 18.14 -11.23 24.96
C GLY A 183 17.45 -12.29 24.09
N ASP A 184 17.62 -12.23 22.77
CA ASP A 184 17.02 -13.22 21.86
C ASP A 184 17.68 -14.58 21.98
N LYS A 185 16.86 -15.64 21.87
CA LYS A 185 17.36 -17.02 21.69
C LYS A 185 17.63 -17.23 20.21
N ILE A 186 18.88 -17.56 19.88
CA ILE A 186 19.31 -17.75 18.51
C ILE A 186 19.49 -19.23 18.20
N PHE A 187 18.76 -19.70 17.21
CA PHE A 187 18.85 -21.06 16.70
C PHE A 187 19.40 -21.03 15.27
N ARG A 188 20.43 -21.83 14.99
CA ARG A 188 20.95 -22.06 13.64
C ARG A 188 20.67 -23.50 13.28
N PHE A 189 19.98 -23.73 12.18
CA PHE A 189 19.74 -25.05 11.64
C PHE A 189 20.40 -25.16 10.27
N ALA A 190 21.52 -25.86 10.21
CA ALA A 190 22.35 -26.03 9.01
C ALA A 190 22.81 -27.50 8.91
N PRO A 191 21.90 -28.44 8.63
CA PRO A 191 22.20 -29.88 8.69
C PRO A 191 23.17 -30.34 7.60
N THR A 192 23.32 -29.57 6.51
CA THR A 192 24.20 -29.87 5.37
C THR A 192 25.55 -29.15 5.43
N ASP A 193 25.76 -28.30 6.44
CA ASP A 193 27.03 -27.60 6.61
C ASP A 193 28.01 -28.47 7.42
N PHE A 194 28.76 -29.28 6.72
CA PHE A 194 29.73 -30.17 7.34
C PHE A 194 31.02 -29.47 7.80
N ALA A 195 31.30 -28.27 7.29
CA ALA A 195 32.43 -27.46 7.68
C ALA A 195 32.25 -26.76 9.01
N ASP A 196 31.01 -26.24 9.26
CA ASP A 196 30.67 -25.59 10.51
C ASP A 196 29.67 -26.41 11.30
N ARG A 197 30.14 -27.09 12.35
CA ARG A 197 29.32 -27.94 13.22
C ARG A 197 28.46 -27.17 14.23
N ARG A 198 28.41 -25.85 14.18
CA ARG A 198 27.56 -25.00 15.05
C ARG A 198 26.11 -25.02 14.55
N THR A 199 25.48 -26.19 14.52
CA THR A 199 24.08 -26.37 14.14
C THR A 199 23.28 -26.91 15.30
N HIS A 200 22.04 -26.43 15.47
CA HIS A 200 21.10 -27.02 16.40
C HIS A 200 20.44 -28.25 15.76
N ARG A 201 20.10 -29.20 16.59
CA ARG A 201 19.33 -30.36 16.17
C ARG A 201 17.84 -30.06 16.33
N TYR A 202 17.04 -30.50 15.40
CA TYR A 202 15.59 -30.38 15.45
C TYR A 202 14.98 -31.76 15.23
N ASN A 203 14.17 -32.19 16.19
CA ASN A 203 13.37 -33.41 16.09
C ASN A 203 11.89 -33.06 15.98
N PRO A 204 11.27 -33.12 14.79
CA PRO A 204 9.87 -32.78 14.61
C PRO A 204 8.92 -33.75 15.38
N LEU A 205 9.34 -34.99 15.59
CA LEU A 205 8.52 -36.00 16.30
C LEU A 205 8.34 -35.65 17.79
N LEU A 206 9.31 -34.95 18.40
CA LEU A 206 9.21 -34.58 19.81
C LEU A 206 7.98 -33.73 20.07
N ARG A 207 7.80 -32.68 19.27
CA ARG A 207 6.63 -31.80 19.37
C ARG A 207 5.31 -32.54 19.16
N ILE A 208 5.27 -33.43 18.19
CA ILE A 208 4.06 -34.22 17.90
C ILE A 208 3.76 -35.18 19.06
N SER A 209 4.79 -35.79 19.67
CA SER A 209 4.61 -36.70 20.80
C SER A 209 4.05 -36.04 22.07
N GLU A 210 4.20 -34.71 22.20
CA GLU A 210 3.68 -33.91 23.32
C GLU A 210 2.19 -33.58 23.18
N LEU A 211 1.60 -33.77 22.00
CA LEU A 211 0.17 -33.55 21.77
C LEU A 211 -0.65 -34.58 22.57
N LYS A 212 -1.72 -34.12 23.21
CA LYS A 212 -2.56 -34.96 24.06
C LYS A 212 -3.57 -35.81 23.28
N ASP A 213 -3.98 -35.33 22.12
CA ASP A 213 -4.99 -35.96 21.28
C ASP A 213 -4.33 -36.89 20.25
N PRO A 214 -4.62 -38.22 20.30
CA PRO A 214 -4.08 -39.17 19.34
C PRO A 214 -4.47 -38.87 17.88
N ALA A 215 -5.66 -38.31 17.65
CA ALA A 215 -6.09 -37.95 16.31
C ALA A 215 -5.24 -36.78 15.75
N GLN A 216 -4.89 -35.80 16.58
CA GLN A 216 -3.97 -34.75 16.21
C GLN A 216 -2.55 -35.25 15.97
N GLN A 217 -2.08 -36.20 16.80
CA GLN A 217 -0.77 -36.85 16.58
C GLN A 217 -0.73 -37.54 15.22
N GLN A 218 -1.76 -38.28 14.86
CA GLN A 218 -1.85 -38.98 13.58
C GLN A 218 -1.85 -37.98 12.41
N MET A 219 -2.66 -36.96 12.50
CA MET A 219 -2.76 -35.92 11.45
C MET A 219 -1.42 -35.19 11.24
N GLU A 220 -0.75 -34.77 12.32
CA GLU A 220 0.56 -34.11 12.23
C GLU A 220 1.65 -35.05 11.70
N LEU A 221 1.60 -36.37 12.03
CA LEU A 221 2.50 -37.37 11.44
C LEU A 221 2.25 -37.55 9.95
N GLN A 222 0.98 -37.58 9.50
CA GLN A 222 0.63 -37.65 8.07
C GLN A 222 1.14 -36.43 7.33
N LEU A 223 0.96 -35.24 7.91
CA LEU A 223 1.48 -34.00 7.34
C LEU A 223 3.01 -34.03 7.23
N LEU A 224 3.69 -34.43 8.30
CA LEU A 224 5.15 -34.55 8.31
C LEU A 224 5.63 -35.59 7.27
N ALA A 225 5.00 -36.75 7.22
CA ALA A 225 5.32 -37.79 6.23
C ALA A 225 5.14 -37.28 4.79
N SER A 226 4.06 -36.54 4.53
CA SER A 226 3.80 -35.97 3.20
C SER A 226 4.87 -34.96 2.77
N LEU A 227 5.49 -34.24 3.69
CA LEU A 227 6.59 -33.31 3.39
C LEU A 227 7.88 -34.03 2.99
N PHE A 228 8.15 -35.20 3.57
CA PHE A 228 9.33 -36.01 3.24
C PHE A 228 9.13 -36.91 2.02
N LEU A 229 7.90 -37.40 1.80
CA LEU A 229 7.56 -38.36 0.79
C LEU A 229 6.79 -37.74 -0.37
N GLN A 230 7.34 -36.65 -0.91
CA GLN A 230 6.81 -35.98 -2.11
C GLN A 230 7.60 -36.35 -3.35
N ASN A 231 6.90 -36.62 -4.45
CA ASN A 231 7.51 -36.80 -5.75
C ASN A 231 6.60 -36.22 -6.84
N GLU A 232 7.18 -35.61 -7.87
CA GLU A 232 6.45 -35.04 -9.00
C GLU A 232 5.92 -36.12 -9.97
N ASN A 233 6.48 -37.34 -9.92
CA ASN A 233 6.07 -38.45 -10.76
C ASN A 233 4.87 -39.18 -10.14
N GLU A 234 3.72 -39.19 -10.83
CA GLU A 234 2.47 -39.78 -10.33
C GLU A 234 2.58 -41.27 -9.98
N ARG A 235 3.38 -42.05 -10.71
CA ARG A 235 3.59 -43.49 -10.40
C ARG A 235 4.33 -43.67 -9.09
N VAL A 236 5.35 -42.86 -8.84
CA VAL A 236 6.11 -42.88 -7.60
C VAL A 236 5.25 -42.37 -6.44
N GLN A 237 4.44 -41.34 -6.68
CA GLN A 237 3.51 -40.78 -5.70
C GLN A 237 2.50 -41.86 -5.21
N GLY A 238 2.04 -42.74 -6.09
CA GLY A 238 1.17 -43.87 -5.73
C GLY A 238 1.84 -44.86 -4.75
N LEU A 239 3.12 -45.17 -4.97
CA LEU A 239 3.91 -46.04 -4.07
C LEU A 239 4.21 -45.35 -2.73
N LEU A 240 4.40 -44.02 -2.74
CA LEU A 240 4.69 -43.25 -1.53
C LEU A 240 3.49 -43.16 -0.56
N LYS A 241 2.25 -43.41 -1.01
CA LYS A 241 1.08 -43.47 -0.12
C LYS A 241 1.25 -44.53 0.96
N GLY A 242 1.63 -45.77 0.58
CA GLY A 242 1.95 -46.80 1.55
C GLY A 242 3.11 -46.45 2.49
N GLY A 243 4.09 -45.70 1.99
CA GLY A 243 5.19 -45.16 2.79
C GLY A 243 4.74 -44.15 3.84
N ILE A 244 3.74 -43.29 3.52
CA ILE A 244 3.13 -42.36 4.48
C ILE A 244 2.46 -43.15 5.63
N ASP A 245 1.65 -44.16 5.31
CA ASP A 245 0.96 -44.97 6.32
C ASP A 245 1.96 -45.70 7.21
N LEU A 246 3.03 -46.26 6.64
CA LEU A 246 4.10 -46.92 7.41
C LEU A 246 4.82 -45.93 8.33
N PHE A 247 5.11 -44.70 7.83
CA PHE A 247 5.74 -43.66 8.66
C PHE A 247 4.86 -43.28 9.84
N VAL A 248 3.55 -43.11 9.63
CA VAL A 248 2.58 -42.80 10.68
C VAL A 248 2.53 -43.91 11.72
N ALA A 249 2.43 -45.19 11.28
CA ALA A 249 2.40 -46.32 12.18
C ALA A 249 3.68 -46.45 13.02
N ALA A 250 4.84 -46.26 12.38
CA ALA A 250 6.14 -46.27 13.08
C ALA A 250 6.26 -45.11 14.08
N GLY A 251 5.78 -43.92 13.72
CA GLY A 251 5.76 -42.75 14.59
C GLY A 251 4.89 -42.93 15.82
N LEU A 252 3.69 -43.46 15.67
CA LEU A 252 2.79 -43.74 16.78
C LEU A 252 3.38 -44.81 17.70
N LEU A 253 4.01 -45.85 17.15
CA LEU A 253 4.71 -46.85 17.92
C LEU A 253 5.90 -46.26 18.72
N ALA A 254 6.67 -45.36 18.10
CA ALA A 254 7.76 -44.66 18.78
C ALA A 254 7.24 -43.82 19.96
N PHE A 255 6.08 -43.17 19.83
CA PHE A 255 5.45 -42.42 20.92
C PHE A 255 5.02 -43.32 22.07
N GLN A 256 4.40 -44.45 21.77
CA GLN A 256 4.06 -45.46 22.80
C GLN A 256 5.29 -45.95 23.55
N ARG A 257 6.41 -46.14 22.86
CA ARG A 257 7.69 -46.56 23.47
C ARG A 257 8.44 -45.40 24.14
N LYS A 258 7.88 -44.20 24.18
CA LYS A 258 8.53 -43.00 24.74
C LYS A 258 9.90 -42.69 24.14
N LYS A 259 10.11 -43.03 22.87
CA LYS A 259 11.35 -42.79 22.10
C LYS A 259 11.01 -42.10 20.78
N PRO A 260 10.53 -40.82 20.81
CA PRO A 260 10.16 -40.10 19.61
C PRO A 260 11.42 -39.63 18.87
N THR A 261 12.09 -40.53 18.20
CA THR A 261 13.27 -40.25 17.36
C THR A 261 13.05 -40.79 15.97
N LEU A 262 13.53 -40.04 14.97
CA LEU A 262 13.64 -40.54 13.60
C LEU A 262 14.83 -41.48 13.48
#